data_dfa02d128d12c64f957841afbb388394
#
_entry.id   dfa02d128d12c64f957841afbb388394
#
_cell.length_a   1.000
_cell.length_b   1.000
_cell.length_c   1.000
_cell.angle_alpha   90.00
_cell.angle_beta   90.00
_cell.angle_gamma   90.00
#
_symmetry.space_group_name_H-M   'P 1'
#
loop_
_entity.id
_entity.type
_entity.pdbx_description
1 polymer ?
#
loop_
_entity_poly.entity_id
_entity_poly.type
_entity_poly.pdbx_seq_one_letter_code
_entity_poly.pdbx_strand_id
1 'polypeptide(L)'
;MALHEELPKRPGVYVLHPDIDDEDELDGHMRKIWARENMGVFVDEGYMVGKNSKGFRRLLTQGRSKHIPLITLSQRPVWMDRFVFSESGFFQVFRLQHTGDLRKVNEFIPFPLARRLPEYHSYYYDVARNEIGVMQPAPDQDAILDTFDMRLTKLKKVV
;
A
#
# COMPACT_ATOMS: atom_id res chain seq x y z
N MET A 1 19.26 15.81 7.40
CA MET A 1 17.87 16.25 7.71
C MET A 1 17.49 15.55 8.99
N ALA A 2 17.23 16.27 10.07
CA ALA A 2 16.98 15.62 11.36
C ALA A 2 15.73 14.76 11.26
N LEU A 3 15.87 13.47 11.50
CA LEU A 3 14.74 12.56 11.70
C LEU A 3 13.91 13.12 12.85
N HIS A 4 12.68 13.48 12.57
CA HIS A 4 11.78 13.92 13.62
C HIS A 4 11.63 12.78 14.63
N GLU A 5 12.07 12.99 15.86
CA GLU A 5 11.92 12.01 16.95
C GLU A 5 10.45 11.64 17.16
N GLU A 6 9.52 12.53 16.81
CA GLU A 6 8.09 12.27 16.82
C GLU A 6 7.45 12.59 15.46
N LEU A 7 6.46 11.79 15.07
CA LEU A 7 5.63 12.11 13.90
C LEU A 7 4.85 13.41 14.17
N PRO A 8 4.80 14.35 13.22
CA PRO A 8 4.10 15.61 13.39
C PRO A 8 2.63 15.40 13.79
N LYS A 9 2.13 16.18 14.74
CA LYS A 9 0.72 16.08 15.21
C LYS A 9 -0.28 16.70 14.25
N ARG A 10 0.18 17.49 13.27
CA ARG A 10 -0.70 18.17 12.28
C ARG A 10 -1.15 17.17 11.22
N PRO A 11 -2.39 17.32 10.69
CA PRO A 11 -2.77 16.60 9.47
C PRO A 11 -1.85 16.96 8.31
N GLY A 12 -1.52 15.96 7.47
CA GLY A 12 -0.65 16.18 6.32
C GLY A 12 -0.08 14.88 5.78
N VAL A 13 0.68 15.00 4.70
CA VAL A 13 1.45 13.90 4.11
C VAL A 13 2.90 14.05 4.57
N TYR A 14 3.44 12.98 5.10
CA TYR A 14 4.82 12.91 5.61
C TYR A 14 5.56 11.84 4.84
N VAL A 15 6.72 12.20 4.28
CA VAL A 15 7.58 11.27 3.57
C VAL A 15 8.73 10.91 4.50
N LEU A 16 8.91 9.61 4.73
CA LEU A 16 9.99 9.04 5.51
C LEU A 16 10.94 8.30 4.55
N HIS A 17 12.22 8.45 4.74
CA HIS A 17 13.27 7.74 4.02
C HIS A 17 14.16 7.03 5.05
N PRO A 18 13.67 5.92 5.65
CA PRO A 18 14.48 5.17 6.60
C PRO A 18 15.70 4.56 5.91
N ASP A 19 16.77 4.39 6.65
CA ASP A 19 17.87 3.56 6.19
C ASP A 19 17.40 2.10 6.15
N ILE A 20 17.46 1.50 4.98
CA ILE A 20 16.96 0.14 4.75
C ILE A 20 17.85 -0.88 5.46
N ASP A 21 19.12 -0.55 5.65
CA ASP A 21 20.09 -1.41 6.33
C ASP A 21 19.99 -1.28 7.86
N ASP A 22 19.25 -0.28 8.37
CA ASP A 22 18.97 -0.09 9.80
C ASP A 22 17.56 -0.61 10.14
N GLU A 23 17.46 -1.90 10.49
CA GLU A 23 16.19 -2.53 10.89
C GLU A 23 15.57 -1.87 12.13
N ASP A 24 16.38 -1.33 13.05
CA ASP A 24 15.90 -0.68 14.28
C ASP A 24 15.26 0.68 13.99
N GLU A 25 15.80 1.44 13.04
CA GLU A 25 15.22 2.69 12.58
C GLU A 25 13.84 2.44 11.95
N LEU A 26 13.75 1.48 11.03
CA LEU A 26 12.49 1.12 10.37
C LEU A 26 11.44 0.67 11.39
N ASP A 27 11.77 -0.23 12.30
CA ASP A 27 10.88 -0.68 13.36
C ASP A 27 10.49 0.47 14.31
N GLY A 28 11.40 1.42 14.55
CA GLY A 28 11.14 2.65 15.29
C GLY A 28 10.03 3.49 14.62
N HIS A 29 10.09 3.70 13.32
CA HIS A 29 9.04 4.37 12.57
C HIS A 29 7.70 3.64 12.63
N MET A 30 7.70 2.32 12.47
CA MET A 30 6.47 1.52 12.54
C MET A 30 5.83 1.59 13.93
N ARG A 31 6.63 1.63 15.02
CA ARG A 31 6.14 1.83 16.38
C ARG A 31 5.52 3.21 16.59
N LYS A 32 6.11 4.27 16.04
CA LYS A 32 5.55 5.64 16.08
C LYS A 32 4.21 5.72 15.34
N ILE A 33 4.12 5.11 14.16
CA ILE A 33 2.87 5.00 13.38
C ILE A 33 1.79 4.27 14.19
N TRP A 34 2.16 3.13 14.79
CA TRP A 34 1.26 2.35 15.63
C TRP A 34 0.71 3.15 16.82
N ALA A 35 1.58 3.89 17.51
CA ALA A 35 1.18 4.70 18.68
C ALA A 35 0.29 5.88 18.31
N ARG A 36 0.46 6.42 17.10
CA ARG A 36 -0.33 7.57 16.65
C ARG A 36 -1.75 7.21 16.25
N GLU A 37 -1.99 6.02 15.71
CA GLU A 37 -3.29 5.60 15.18
C GLU A 37 -3.88 6.53 14.10
N ASN A 38 -5.00 6.17 13.50
CA ASN A 38 -5.79 7.02 12.58
C ASN A 38 -4.97 7.69 11.47
N MET A 39 -4.03 6.98 10.86
CA MET A 39 -3.23 7.47 9.75
C MET A 39 -3.00 6.40 8.69
N GLY A 40 -3.14 6.77 7.42
CA GLY A 40 -2.79 5.89 6.31
C GLY A 40 -1.28 5.74 6.17
N VAL A 41 -0.84 4.56 5.77
CA VAL A 41 0.57 4.26 5.47
C VAL A 41 0.67 3.81 4.02
N PHE A 42 1.58 4.41 3.30
CA PHE A 42 1.93 4.04 1.94
C PHE A 42 3.40 3.62 1.91
N VAL A 43 3.64 2.40 1.48
CA VAL A 43 5.00 1.83 1.42
C VAL A 43 5.35 1.58 -0.03
N ASP A 44 6.27 2.37 -0.54
CA ASP A 44 6.87 2.11 -1.85
C ASP A 44 7.98 1.06 -1.72
N GLU A 45 8.13 0.24 -2.75
CA GLU A 45 9.08 -0.88 -2.78
C GLU A 45 9.01 -1.77 -1.53
N GLY A 46 7.80 -2.20 -1.17
CA GLY A 46 7.51 -2.94 0.07
C GLY A 46 8.34 -4.20 0.28
N TYR A 47 9.01 -4.75 -0.75
CA TYR A 47 9.95 -5.85 -0.61
C TYR A 47 11.25 -5.45 0.09
N MET A 48 11.56 -4.14 0.11
CA MET A 48 12.72 -3.59 0.84
C MET A 48 12.47 -3.54 2.34
N VAL A 49 11.21 -3.53 2.76
CA VAL A 49 10.87 -3.68 4.17
C VAL A 49 11.19 -5.12 4.58
N GLY A 50 12.20 -5.27 5.41
CA GLY A 50 12.76 -6.57 5.78
C GLY A 50 11.70 -7.56 6.25
N LYS A 51 11.80 -8.81 5.83
CA LYS A 51 10.89 -9.90 6.22
C LYS A 51 10.81 -10.10 7.74
N ASN A 52 11.79 -9.59 8.47
CA ASN A 52 11.90 -9.69 9.92
C ASN A 52 11.33 -8.48 10.67
N SER A 53 10.92 -7.40 9.99
CA SER A 53 10.34 -6.23 10.65
C SER A 53 9.06 -6.61 11.40
N LYS A 54 9.17 -6.66 12.73
CA LYS A 54 8.04 -6.95 13.64
C LYS A 54 7.02 -5.82 13.60
N GLY A 55 7.49 -4.58 13.47
CA GLY A 55 6.64 -3.39 13.39
C GLY A 55 5.78 -3.42 12.12
N PHE A 56 6.37 -3.69 10.96
CA PHE A 56 5.64 -3.80 9.71
C PHE A 56 4.61 -4.92 9.74
N ARG A 57 5.01 -6.12 10.20
CA ARG A 57 4.10 -7.26 10.33
C ARG A 57 2.93 -6.95 11.27
N ARG A 58 3.17 -6.21 12.36
CA ARG A 58 2.11 -5.76 13.26
C ARG A 58 1.11 -4.82 12.56
N LEU A 59 1.59 -3.89 11.74
CA LEU A 59 0.73 -3.02 10.94
C LEU A 59 -0.13 -3.82 9.97
N LEU A 60 0.44 -4.80 9.27
CA LEU A 60 -0.28 -5.67 8.34
C LEU A 60 -1.42 -6.44 9.03
N THR A 61 -1.11 -7.09 10.16
CA THR A 61 -2.04 -8.01 10.81
C THR A 61 -3.04 -7.34 11.77
N GLN A 62 -2.69 -6.20 12.35
CA GLN A 62 -3.45 -5.56 13.41
C GLN A 62 -3.76 -4.07 13.14
N GLY A 63 -3.19 -3.46 12.10
CA GLY A 63 -3.34 -2.04 11.82
C GLY A 63 -4.81 -1.60 11.65
N ARG A 64 -5.67 -2.51 11.17
CA ARG A 64 -7.10 -2.26 11.04
C ARG A 64 -7.76 -1.85 12.35
N SER A 65 -7.39 -2.46 13.48
CA SER A 65 -7.93 -2.12 14.80
C SER A 65 -7.52 -0.72 15.28
N LYS A 66 -6.49 -0.15 14.67
CA LYS A 66 -5.94 1.18 14.96
C LYS A 66 -6.30 2.22 13.89
N HIS A 67 -7.19 1.86 12.95
CA HIS A 67 -7.55 2.69 11.81
C HIS A 67 -6.31 3.12 10.98
N ILE A 68 -5.40 2.18 10.76
CA ILE A 68 -4.18 2.36 9.97
C ILE A 68 -4.32 1.56 8.67
N PRO A 69 -4.99 2.11 7.62
CA PRO A 69 -4.96 1.49 6.31
C PRO A 69 -3.53 1.50 5.76
N LEU A 70 -3.13 0.36 5.20
CA LEU A 70 -1.81 0.16 4.65
C LEU A 70 -1.93 -0.16 3.16
N ILE A 71 -1.21 0.58 2.32
CA ILE A 71 -1.01 0.29 0.91
C ILE A 71 0.47 0.05 0.70
N THR A 72 0.82 -1.06 0.09
CA THR A 72 2.21 -1.36 -0.26
C THR A 72 2.33 -1.67 -1.74
N LEU A 73 3.35 -1.13 -2.37
CA LEU A 73 3.71 -1.33 -3.76
C LEU A 73 4.95 -2.20 -3.88
N SER A 74 5.07 -2.93 -4.96
CA SER A 74 6.28 -3.66 -5.29
C SER A 74 6.34 -4.01 -6.78
N GLN A 75 7.51 -3.86 -7.35
CA GLN A 75 7.82 -4.38 -8.69
C GLN A 75 8.22 -5.86 -8.64
N ARG A 76 8.57 -6.38 -7.46
CA ARG A 76 9.04 -7.75 -7.27
C ARG A 76 8.24 -8.49 -6.19
N PRO A 77 6.99 -8.87 -6.50
CA PRO A 77 6.10 -9.59 -5.58
C PRO A 77 6.71 -10.84 -4.95
N VAL A 78 7.55 -11.56 -5.67
CA VAL A 78 8.21 -12.79 -5.17
C VAL A 78 9.08 -12.55 -3.93
N TRP A 79 9.56 -11.33 -3.74
CA TRP A 79 10.41 -10.96 -2.60
C TRP A 79 9.64 -10.41 -1.39
N MET A 80 8.36 -10.14 -1.55
CA MET A 80 7.54 -9.62 -0.46
C MET A 80 7.21 -10.68 0.59
N ASP A 81 7.02 -10.22 1.83
CA ASP A 81 6.55 -11.09 2.92
C ASP A 81 5.16 -11.65 2.57
N ARG A 82 4.94 -12.93 2.92
CA ARG A 82 3.66 -13.60 2.68
C ARG A 82 2.48 -12.90 3.36
N PHE A 83 2.69 -12.29 4.52
CA PHE A 83 1.64 -11.56 5.23
C PHE A 83 1.10 -10.37 4.45
N VAL A 84 1.90 -9.75 3.58
CA VAL A 84 1.41 -8.70 2.69
C VAL A 84 0.27 -9.21 1.81
N PHE A 85 0.37 -10.44 1.33
CA PHE A 85 -0.67 -11.03 0.49
C PHE A 85 -1.84 -11.58 1.30
N SER A 86 -1.57 -12.34 2.37
CA SER A 86 -2.63 -12.99 3.15
C SER A 86 -3.53 -12.01 3.91
N GLU A 87 -3.01 -10.85 4.28
CA GLU A 87 -3.77 -9.81 5.00
C GLU A 87 -4.36 -8.73 4.08
N SER A 88 -4.11 -8.80 2.78
CA SER A 88 -4.64 -7.82 1.83
C SER A 88 -6.14 -7.99 1.62
N GLY A 89 -6.88 -6.88 1.69
CA GLY A 89 -8.30 -6.82 1.33
C GLY A 89 -8.53 -6.60 -0.16
N PHE A 90 -7.53 -6.11 -0.88
CA PHE A 90 -7.58 -5.94 -2.32
C PHE A 90 -6.19 -6.03 -2.95
N PHE A 91 -6.16 -6.34 -4.22
CA PHE A 91 -4.96 -6.34 -5.04
C PHE A 91 -5.17 -5.49 -6.28
N GLN A 92 -4.16 -4.71 -6.63
CA GLN A 92 -4.07 -4.06 -7.93
C GLN A 92 -2.80 -4.57 -8.62
N VAL A 93 -2.96 -5.26 -9.74
CA VAL A 93 -1.86 -5.95 -10.41
C VAL A 93 -1.73 -5.41 -11.83
N PHE A 94 -0.64 -4.69 -12.05
CA PHE A 94 -0.21 -4.29 -13.38
C PHE A 94 0.47 -5.47 -14.09
N ARG A 95 0.85 -5.27 -15.35
CA ARG A 95 1.51 -6.30 -16.12
C ARG A 95 2.81 -6.77 -15.45
N LEU A 96 2.84 -8.03 -15.03
CA LEU A 96 4.04 -8.70 -14.54
C LEU A 96 4.71 -9.46 -15.69
N GLN A 97 6.02 -9.28 -15.85
CA GLN A 97 6.80 -9.95 -16.89
C GLN A 97 7.47 -11.23 -16.39
N HIS A 98 7.89 -11.24 -15.13
CA HIS A 98 8.64 -12.37 -14.56
C HIS A 98 7.68 -13.44 -14.06
N THR A 99 7.91 -14.69 -14.50
CA THR A 99 7.03 -15.83 -14.17
C THR A 99 6.96 -16.13 -12.67
N GLY A 100 8.04 -15.89 -11.92
CA GLY A 100 8.06 -16.05 -10.47
C GLY A 100 7.14 -15.08 -9.76
N ASP A 101 7.12 -13.81 -10.20
CA ASP A 101 6.26 -12.78 -9.64
C ASP A 101 4.78 -13.08 -9.95
N LEU A 102 4.48 -13.49 -11.18
CA LEU A 102 3.14 -13.90 -11.58
C LEU A 102 2.66 -15.12 -10.77
N ARG A 103 3.51 -16.13 -10.60
CA ARG A 103 3.19 -17.31 -9.80
C ARG A 103 2.89 -16.92 -8.35
N LYS A 104 3.72 -16.02 -7.77
CA LYS A 104 3.53 -15.55 -6.40
C LYS A 104 2.19 -14.86 -6.19
N VAL A 105 1.78 -13.98 -7.10
CA VAL A 105 0.49 -13.29 -7.02
C VAL A 105 -0.68 -14.27 -7.24
N ASN A 106 -0.56 -15.21 -8.17
CA ASN A 106 -1.57 -16.22 -8.45
C ASN A 106 -1.80 -17.22 -7.29
N GLU A 107 -0.90 -17.30 -6.29
CA GLU A 107 -1.16 -18.06 -5.06
C GLU A 107 -2.31 -17.46 -4.24
N PHE A 108 -2.59 -16.16 -4.39
CA PHE A 108 -3.55 -15.42 -3.57
C PHE A 108 -4.75 -14.89 -4.35
N ILE A 109 -4.66 -14.82 -5.68
CA ILE A 109 -5.75 -14.39 -6.55
C ILE A 109 -6.27 -15.63 -7.30
N PRO A 110 -7.54 -16.04 -7.08
CA PRO A 110 -8.08 -17.27 -7.65
C PRO A 110 -8.46 -17.15 -9.14
N PHE A 111 -8.04 -16.09 -9.80
CA PHE A 111 -8.29 -15.81 -11.20
C PHE A 111 -7.00 -15.81 -12.01
N PRO A 112 -7.00 -16.32 -13.26
CA PRO A 112 -5.82 -16.32 -14.09
C PRO A 112 -5.43 -14.90 -14.53
N LEU A 113 -4.26 -14.44 -14.11
CA LEU A 113 -3.70 -13.13 -14.48
C LEU A 113 -2.84 -13.17 -15.77
N ALA A 114 -2.88 -14.29 -16.49
CA ALA A 114 -2.01 -14.48 -17.67
C ALA A 114 -2.41 -13.62 -18.89
N ARG A 115 -3.56 -12.97 -18.87
CA ARG A 115 -4.02 -12.13 -19.99
C ARG A 115 -3.15 -10.88 -20.09
N ARG A 116 -2.63 -10.61 -21.27
CA ARG A 116 -1.89 -9.39 -21.56
C ARG A 116 -2.85 -8.20 -21.51
N LEU A 117 -2.68 -7.32 -20.52
CA LEU A 117 -3.42 -6.07 -20.45
C LEU A 117 -2.79 -5.02 -21.40
N PRO A 118 -3.59 -4.06 -21.90
CA PRO A 118 -3.06 -2.86 -22.52
C PRO A 118 -2.14 -2.09 -21.54
N GLU A 119 -1.36 -1.17 -22.08
CA GLU A 119 -0.45 -0.36 -21.29
C GLU A 119 -1.21 0.43 -20.20
N TYR A 120 -0.62 0.55 -19.02
CA TYR A 120 -1.18 1.23 -17.84
C TYR A 120 -2.51 0.68 -17.31
N HIS A 121 -3.08 -0.38 -17.88
CA HIS A 121 -4.22 -1.09 -17.29
C HIS A 121 -3.76 -2.03 -16.19
N SER A 122 -4.66 -2.31 -15.24
CA SER A 122 -4.40 -3.25 -14.16
C SER A 122 -5.59 -4.15 -13.89
N TYR A 123 -5.34 -5.32 -13.32
CA TYR A 123 -6.36 -6.10 -12.65
C TYR A 123 -6.61 -5.50 -11.27
N TYR A 124 -7.87 -5.42 -10.87
CA TYR A 124 -8.27 -5.12 -9.50
C TYR A 124 -9.07 -6.29 -8.96
N TYR A 125 -8.63 -6.85 -7.85
CA TYR A 125 -9.28 -7.96 -7.17
C TYR A 125 -9.72 -7.52 -5.77
N ASP A 126 -11.03 -7.59 -5.50
CA ASP A 126 -11.63 -7.39 -4.18
C ASP A 126 -11.76 -8.74 -3.49
N VAL A 127 -11.00 -8.96 -2.43
CA VAL A 127 -10.96 -10.24 -1.71
C VAL A 127 -12.28 -10.51 -0.99
N ALA A 128 -12.90 -9.49 -0.40
CA ALA A 128 -14.13 -9.65 0.37
C ALA A 128 -15.34 -10.03 -0.51
N ARG A 129 -15.37 -9.50 -1.74
CA ARG A 129 -16.43 -9.80 -2.73
C ARG A 129 -16.09 -10.98 -3.61
N ASN A 130 -14.83 -11.41 -3.63
CA ASN A 130 -14.28 -12.38 -4.59
C ASN A 130 -14.55 -11.97 -6.05
N GLU A 131 -14.34 -10.71 -6.37
CA GLU A 131 -14.59 -10.14 -7.69
C GLU A 131 -13.29 -9.59 -8.28
N ILE A 132 -13.11 -9.81 -9.59
CA ILE A 132 -11.99 -9.26 -10.35
C ILE A 132 -12.52 -8.39 -11.50
N GLY A 133 -11.87 -7.26 -11.69
CA GLY A 133 -12.14 -6.35 -12.81
C GLY A 133 -10.85 -5.86 -13.46
N VAL A 134 -11.01 -5.18 -14.59
CA VAL A 134 -9.91 -4.48 -15.25
C VAL A 134 -10.11 -2.98 -15.03
N MET A 135 -9.10 -2.35 -14.46
CA MET A 135 -9.06 -0.90 -14.27
C MET A 135 -8.40 -0.22 -15.48
N GLN A 136 -8.99 0.89 -15.87
CA GLN A 136 -8.43 1.81 -16.85
C GLN A 136 -7.16 2.49 -16.26
N PRO A 137 -6.30 3.08 -17.11
CA PRO A 137 -5.23 3.93 -16.64
C PRO A 137 -5.73 5.03 -15.72
N ALA A 138 -4.89 5.44 -14.77
CA ALA A 138 -5.20 6.60 -13.94
C ALA A 138 -5.43 7.83 -14.83
N PRO A 139 -6.41 8.69 -14.48
CA PRO A 139 -6.56 9.98 -15.15
C PRO A 139 -5.29 10.83 -15.00
N ASP A 140 -5.18 11.87 -15.79
CA ASP A 140 -4.09 12.83 -15.63
C ASP A 140 -4.15 13.54 -14.26
N GLN A 141 -3.04 14.17 -13.89
CA GLN A 141 -2.89 14.78 -12.57
C GLN A 141 -3.95 15.86 -12.31
N ASP A 142 -4.28 16.67 -13.31
CA ASP A 142 -5.23 17.78 -13.16
C ASP A 142 -6.64 17.24 -12.90
N ALA A 143 -7.08 16.23 -13.63
CA ALA A 143 -8.36 15.57 -13.40
C ALA A 143 -8.45 14.91 -12.01
N ILE A 144 -7.34 14.36 -11.50
CA ILE A 144 -7.27 13.83 -10.14
C ILE A 144 -7.44 14.94 -9.12
N LEU A 145 -6.70 16.06 -9.26
CA LEU A 145 -6.75 17.20 -8.34
C LEU A 145 -8.15 17.84 -8.33
N ASP A 146 -8.74 18.05 -9.49
CA ASP A 146 -10.11 18.56 -9.61
C ASP A 146 -11.14 17.68 -8.87
N THR A 147 -10.98 16.35 -8.95
CA THR A 147 -11.83 15.42 -8.23
C THR A 147 -11.69 15.54 -6.72
N PHE A 148 -10.47 15.74 -6.22
CA PHE A 148 -10.21 15.98 -4.80
C PHE A 148 -10.80 17.31 -4.32
N ASP A 149 -10.58 18.38 -5.06
CA ASP A 149 -11.10 19.72 -4.70
C ASP A 149 -12.63 19.75 -4.65
N MET A 150 -13.30 19.10 -5.58
CA MET A 150 -14.75 18.94 -5.55
C MET A 150 -15.24 18.19 -4.31
N ARG A 151 -14.56 17.12 -3.90
CA ARG A 151 -14.90 16.33 -2.71
C ARG A 151 -14.66 17.12 -1.43
N LEU A 152 -13.53 17.81 -1.31
CA LEU A 152 -13.19 18.66 -0.17
C LEU A 152 -14.19 19.81 -0.02
N THR A 153 -14.63 20.42 -1.12
CA THR A 153 -15.64 21.48 -1.12
C THR A 153 -17.01 20.98 -0.65
N LYS A 154 -17.39 19.73 -1.01
CA LYS A 154 -18.63 19.10 -0.52
C LYS A 154 -18.58 18.83 0.98
N LEU A 155 -17.43 18.36 1.50
CA LEU A 155 -17.24 18.10 2.92
C LEU A 155 -17.31 19.38 3.77
N LYS A 156 -16.80 20.50 3.27
CA LYS A 156 -16.88 21.80 3.96
C LYS A 156 -18.31 22.39 4.05
N LYS A 157 -19.24 21.92 3.22
CA LYS A 157 -20.65 22.36 3.24
C LYS A 157 -21.54 21.56 4.20
N VAL A 158 -21.01 20.51 4.82
CA VAL A 158 -21.76 19.63 5.74
C VAL A 158 -21.43 19.93 7.21
N VAL A 159 -20.53 20.86 7.47
CA VAL A 159 -20.23 21.43 8.79
C VAL A 159 -20.78 22.85 8.85
#